data_f48757ded0f55c441f96645404c3c9f4
#
_entry.id   f48757ded0f55c441f96645404c3c9f4
#
_cell.length_a   1.000
_cell.length_b   1.000
_cell.length_c   1.000
_cell.angle_alpha   90.00
_cell.angle_beta   90.00
_cell.angle_gamma   90.00
#
_symmetry.space_group_name_H-M   'P 1'
#
loop_
_entity.id
_entity.type
_entity.pdbx_description
1 polymer ?
#
loop_
_entity_poly.entity_id
_entity_poly.type
_entity_poly.pdbx_seq_one_letter_code
_entity_poly.pdbx_strand_id
1 'polypeptide(L)'
;MFSQAEVFFAKPATFNDPFDCNPEVFVDVEWREVERLWKTVMLRSTDRDQAAQILQSYRYNATEYGGAHDDDEDGTATYLDYLVRDINAYLKERFEDFGVLSLASNWDNPLMWSHYADEHRGICIEYETDDHRCKDLGPVNYRSSRFIHISDLQQWLMKRSSAAERKIFEQYFFAKAPQWRYEREWRAVSQKSGVDDRPFRLRAVHFGLRCDVAIVTTVAKLFEDCRDELKFYSVKARADGFKLRRVELDGWEIAAFGVRDSSHFAADEWGFDPLTADGQISGRKLG
;
A
#
# COMPACT_ATOMS: atom_id res chain seq x y z
N MET A 1 3.08 14.90 -6.53
CA MET A 1 3.57 13.53 -6.68
C MET A 1 4.62 13.42 -7.78
N PHE A 2 4.30 13.52 -9.06
CA PHE A 2 5.30 13.36 -10.12
C PHE A 2 6.32 14.51 -10.18
N SER A 3 5.88 15.75 -10.06
CA SER A 3 6.73 16.95 -10.19
C SER A 3 7.65 17.20 -8.99
N GLN A 4 7.40 16.56 -7.83
CA GLN A 4 8.13 16.78 -6.59
C GLN A 4 8.95 15.57 -6.13
N ALA A 5 9.04 14.52 -6.97
CA ALA A 5 9.74 13.28 -6.64
C ALA A 5 9.28 12.63 -5.33
N GLU A 6 7.98 12.70 -5.05
CA GLU A 6 7.33 12.18 -3.85
C GLU A 6 6.55 10.91 -4.11
N VAL A 7 6.38 10.12 -3.04
CA VAL A 7 5.48 8.95 -2.98
C VAL A 7 4.59 9.04 -1.77
N PHE A 8 3.51 8.26 -1.76
CA PHE A 8 2.59 8.20 -0.64
C PHE A 8 2.72 6.86 0.10
N PHE A 9 3.11 6.94 1.36
CA PHE A 9 3.12 5.79 2.27
C PHE A 9 1.76 5.67 2.94
N ALA A 10 0.98 4.68 2.53
CA ALA A 10 -0.38 4.47 3.01
C ALA A 10 -0.40 3.94 4.45
N LYS A 11 -1.35 4.39 5.27
CA LYS A 11 -1.59 3.77 6.59
C LYS A 11 -2.14 2.36 6.42
N PRO A 12 -1.66 1.34 7.17
CA PRO A 12 -2.21 -0.01 7.13
C PRO A 12 -3.74 -0.07 7.30
N ALA A 13 -4.29 0.78 8.15
CA ALA A 13 -5.73 0.87 8.38
C ALA A 13 -6.57 1.26 7.14
N THR A 14 -5.93 1.74 6.07
CA THR A 14 -6.60 2.11 4.81
C THR A 14 -6.51 1.02 3.74
N PHE A 15 -5.92 -0.13 4.04
CA PHE A 15 -5.80 -1.23 3.10
C PHE A 15 -7.15 -1.88 2.81
N ASN A 16 -7.32 -2.39 1.60
CA ASN A 16 -8.55 -3.04 1.14
C ASN A 16 -8.76 -4.43 1.75
N ASP A 17 -7.71 -5.12 2.17
CA ASP A 17 -7.79 -6.38 2.88
C ASP A 17 -7.73 -6.13 4.40
N PRO A 18 -8.81 -6.43 5.17
CA PRO A 18 -8.85 -6.22 6.61
C PRO A 18 -7.87 -7.10 7.41
N PHE A 19 -7.29 -8.12 6.77
CA PHE A 19 -6.28 -9.00 7.38
C PHE A 19 -4.85 -8.50 7.14
N ASP A 20 -4.66 -7.60 6.20
CA ASP A 20 -3.34 -7.12 5.82
C ASP A 20 -2.81 -6.09 6.85
N CYS A 21 -1.56 -6.23 7.27
CA CYS A 21 -0.97 -5.45 8.36
C CYS A 21 -1.85 -5.37 9.62
N ASN A 22 -2.63 -6.41 9.88
CA ASN A 22 -3.52 -6.52 11.04
C ASN A 22 -3.40 -7.91 11.69
N PRO A 23 -2.23 -8.25 12.22
CA PRO A 23 -2.04 -9.52 12.90
C PRO A 23 -2.84 -9.57 14.21
N GLU A 24 -3.08 -10.80 14.69
CA GLU A 24 -3.67 -11.06 16.00
C GLU A 24 -2.64 -11.67 16.95
N VAL A 25 -2.78 -11.36 18.23
CA VAL A 25 -1.95 -11.96 19.27
C VAL A 25 -2.46 -13.36 19.56
N PHE A 26 -1.53 -14.31 19.59
CA PHE A 26 -1.79 -15.72 19.90
C PHE A 26 -1.16 -16.08 21.25
N VAL A 27 -1.96 -16.71 22.11
CA VAL A 27 -1.53 -17.16 23.44
C VAL A 27 -0.84 -18.53 23.32
N ASP A 28 0.47 -18.55 23.50
CA ASP A 28 1.34 -19.73 23.47
C ASP A 28 2.06 -19.97 24.82
N VAL A 29 1.60 -19.31 25.87
CA VAL A 29 2.16 -19.36 27.21
C VAL A 29 1.03 -19.45 28.25
N GLU A 30 1.38 -19.76 29.50
CA GLU A 30 0.42 -19.80 30.62
C GLU A 30 -0.20 -18.41 30.88
N TRP A 31 -1.46 -18.37 31.33
CA TRP A 31 -2.22 -17.13 31.53
C TRP A 31 -1.51 -16.11 32.44
N ARG A 32 -0.74 -16.58 33.44
CA ARG A 32 0.05 -15.72 34.34
C ARG A 32 1.17 -14.98 33.61
N GLU A 33 1.70 -15.57 32.56
CA GLU A 33 2.72 -14.97 31.71
C GLU A 33 2.09 -13.88 30.81
N VAL A 34 0.86 -14.11 30.33
CA VAL A 34 0.09 -13.10 29.58
C VAL A 34 -0.20 -11.89 30.47
N GLU A 35 -0.66 -12.13 31.72
CA GLU A 35 -0.90 -11.05 32.67
C GLU A 35 0.38 -10.25 32.99
N ARG A 36 1.53 -10.93 33.09
CA ARG A 36 2.82 -10.26 33.31
C ARG A 36 3.19 -9.36 32.16
N LEU A 37 2.99 -9.82 30.92
CA LEU A 37 3.19 -9.02 29.72
C LEU A 37 2.22 -7.84 29.68
N TRP A 38 0.93 -8.08 29.92
CA TRP A 38 -0.10 -7.05 29.99
C TRP A 38 0.28 -5.93 30.97
N LYS A 39 0.71 -6.27 32.19
CA LYS A 39 1.23 -5.28 33.17
C LYS A 39 2.39 -4.47 32.62
N THR A 40 3.32 -5.12 31.91
CA THR A 40 4.48 -4.44 31.29
C THR A 40 4.05 -3.44 30.22
N VAL A 41 3.01 -3.76 29.47
CA VAL A 41 2.44 -2.90 28.43
C VAL A 41 1.68 -1.73 29.07
N MET A 42 0.76 -2.03 29.98
CA MET A 42 -0.12 -1.01 30.57
C MET A 42 0.63 0.00 31.44
N LEU A 43 1.66 -0.40 32.14
CA LEU A 43 2.49 0.50 32.96
C LEU A 43 3.30 1.53 32.15
N ARG A 44 3.18 1.53 30.82
CA ARG A 44 3.73 2.59 29.95
C ARG A 44 2.83 3.81 29.84
N SER A 45 1.52 3.61 30.03
CA SER A 45 0.47 4.63 29.92
C SER A 45 -0.37 4.84 31.16
N THR A 46 -0.33 3.89 32.12
CA THR A 46 -1.10 3.93 33.37
C THR A 46 -0.20 3.75 34.59
N ASP A 47 -0.68 4.12 35.76
CA ASP A 47 0.00 3.81 37.04
C ASP A 47 -0.35 2.38 37.55
N ARG A 48 0.35 1.98 38.62
CA ARG A 48 0.18 0.64 39.19
C ARG A 48 -1.21 0.40 39.79
N ASP A 49 -1.79 1.42 40.41
CA ASP A 49 -3.08 1.31 41.10
C ASP A 49 -4.20 1.21 40.06
N GLN A 50 -4.14 2.00 39.00
CA GLN A 50 -5.06 1.89 37.88
C GLN A 50 -4.95 0.53 37.18
N ALA A 51 -3.74 0.06 36.90
CA ALA A 51 -3.54 -1.26 36.30
C ALA A 51 -4.10 -2.39 37.19
N ALA A 52 -3.94 -2.29 38.51
CA ALA A 52 -4.50 -3.27 39.46
C ALA A 52 -6.03 -3.24 39.47
N GLN A 53 -6.65 -2.04 39.41
CA GLN A 53 -8.11 -1.89 39.35
C GLN A 53 -8.68 -2.48 38.04
N ILE A 54 -8.01 -2.26 36.91
CA ILE A 54 -8.42 -2.84 35.63
C ILE A 54 -8.39 -4.38 35.70
N LEU A 55 -7.30 -4.97 36.20
CA LEU A 55 -7.21 -6.43 36.35
C LEU A 55 -8.28 -6.99 37.28
N GLN A 56 -8.58 -6.28 38.37
CA GLN A 56 -9.64 -6.68 39.27
C GLN A 56 -11.01 -6.67 38.59
N SER A 57 -11.28 -5.62 37.78
CA SER A 57 -12.52 -5.54 37.02
C SER A 57 -12.63 -6.64 35.96
N TYR A 58 -11.53 -6.96 35.26
CA TYR A 58 -11.52 -8.04 34.27
C TYR A 58 -11.78 -9.41 34.89
N ARG A 59 -11.15 -9.70 36.03
CA ARG A 59 -11.42 -10.95 36.78
C ARG A 59 -12.85 -11.03 37.24
N TYR A 60 -13.38 -9.96 37.86
CA TYR A 60 -14.77 -9.90 38.28
C TYR A 60 -15.74 -10.13 37.11
N ASN A 61 -15.55 -9.41 36.01
CA ASN A 61 -16.41 -9.55 34.83
C ASN A 61 -16.34 -10.95 34.21
N ALA A 62 -15.15 -11.56 34.17
CA ALA A 62 -14.98 -12.90 33.64
C ALA A 62 -15.68 -13.98 34.47
N THR A 63 -15.72 -13.83 35.79
CA THR A 63 -16.35 -14.82 36.70
C THR A 63 -17.86 -14.60 36.89
N GLU A 64 -18.33 -13.35 36.92
CA GLU A 64 -19.71 -13.03 37.28
C GLU A 64 -20.68 -12.98 36.06
N TYR A 65 -20.19 -12.55 34.90
CA TYR A 65 -21.05 -12.35 33.73
C TYR A 65 -20.93 -13.46 32.68
N GLY A 66 -20.12 -14.50 32.96
CA GLY A 66 -19.89 -15.58 32.02
C GLY A 66 -19.11 -15.13 30.80
N GLY A 67 -18.41 -16.04 30.17
CA GLY A 67 -17.67 -15.82 28.97
C GLY A 67 -18.46 -16.15 27.70
N ALA A 68 -17.89 -15.73 26.59
CA ALA A 68 -18.30 -16.18 25.25
C ALA A 68 -17.94 -17.66 24.98
N HIS A 69 -17.36 -18.35 25.96
CA HIS A 69 -16.86 -19.73 25.86
C HIS A 69 -17.70 -20.67 26.72
N ASP A 70 -18.39 -21.61 26.08
CA ASP A 70 -19.28 -22.57 26.75
C ASP A 70 -18.59 -23.46 27.81
N ASP A 71 -17.25 -23.66 27.68
CA ASP A 71 -16.42 -24.47 28.57
C ASP A 71 -15.57 -23.64 29.57
N ASP A 72 -15.85 -22.34 29.76
CA ASP A 72 -15.08 -21.42 30.58
C ASP A 72 -15.66 -21.37 32.01
N GLU A 73 -15.66 -22.54 32.71
CA GLU A 73 -16.26 -22.68 34.04
C GLU A 73 -15.62 -21.74 35.11
N ASP A 74 -14.34 -21.39 34.97
CA ASP A 74 -13.60 -20.54 35.90
C ASP A 74 -13.35 -19.11 35.41
N GLY A 75 -13.87 -18.75 34.22
CA GLY A 75 -13.68 -17.45 33.61
C GLY A 75 -12.27 -17.16 33.08
N THR A 76 -11.38 -18.16 33.04
CA THR A 76 -9.98 -17.97 32.64
C THR A 76 -9.85 -17.58 31.17
N ALA A 77 -10.61 -18.21 30.27
CA ALA A 77 -10.59 -17.91 28.83
C ALA A 77 -11.08 -16.48 28.57
N THR A 78 -12.19 -16.08 29.19
CA THR A 78 -12.74 -14.72 29.09
C THR A 78 -11.77 -13.67 29.66
N TYR A 79 -11.11 -13.99 30.77
CA TYR A 79 -10.08 -13.11 31.33
C TYR A 79 -8.91 -12.92 30.37
N LEU A 80 -8.44 -13.99 29.74
CA LEU A 80 -7.40 -13.94 28.72
C LEU A 80 -7.81 -13.09 27.53
N ASP A 81 -9.06 -13.16 27.06
CA ASP A 81 -9.56 -12.35 25.96
C ASP A 81 -9.44 -10.84 26.25
N TYR A 82 -9.74 -10.42 27.50
CA TYR A 82 -9.54 -9.03 27.90
C TYR A 82 -8.08 -8.61 27.85
N LEU A 83 -7.17 -9.45 28.34
CA LEU A 83 -5.73 -9.15 28.33
C LEU A 83 -5.19 -9.09 26.89
N VAL A 84 -5.56 -10.05 26.06
CA VAL A 84 -5.14 -10.14 24.67
C VAL A 84 -5.66 -8.96 23.86
N ARG A 85 -6.90 -8.55 24.08
CA ARG A 85 -7.50 -7.36 23.44
C ARG A 85 -6.66 -6.10 23.69
N ASP A 86 -6.24 -5.88 24.94
CA ASP A 86 -5.45 -4.70 25.30
C ASP A 86 -4.03 -4.79 24.72
N ILE A 87 -3.42 -5.97 24.69
CA ILE A 87 -2.12 -6.19 24.05
C ILE A 87 -2.22 -5.95 22.53
N ASN A 88 -3.31 -6.38 21.86
CA ASN A 88 -3.56 -6.08 20.46
C ASN A 88 -3.72 -4.56 20.22
N ALA A 89 -4.45 -3.87 21.11
CA ALA A 89 -4.62 -2.42 21.02
C ALA A 89 -3.27 -1.69 21.11
N TYR A 90 -2.41 -2.10 22.06
CA TYR A 90 -1.05 -1.58 22.19
C TYR A 90 -0.22 -1.79 20.91
N LEU A 91 -0.29 -2.96 20.29
CA LEU A 91 0.44 -3.22 19.04
C LEU A 91 -0.05 -2.33 17.90
N LYS A 92 -1.37 -2.13 17.79
CA LYS A 92 -1.96 -1.23 16.79
C LYS A 92 -1.48 0.20 17.00
N GLU A 93 -1.57 0.72 18.23
CA GLU A 93 -1.09 2.06 18.60
C GLU A 93 0.42 2.21 18.30
N ARG A 94 1.22 1.18 18.59
CA ARG A 94 2.67 1.19 18.37
C ARG A 94 3.06 1.36 16.91
N PHE A 95 2.23 0.90 15.98
CA PHE A 95 2.48 0.89 14.54
C PHE A 95 1.52 1.77 13.73
N GLU A 96 0.61 2.53 14.38
CA GLU A 96 -0.43 3.31 13.69
C GLU A 96 0.10 4.43 12.80
N ASP A 97 1.24 5.01 13.16
CA ASP A 97 1.87 6.09 12.41
C ASP A 97 2.70 5.60 11.22
N PHE A 98 3.00 4.31 11.19
CA PHE A 98 3.78 3.75 10.10
C PHE A 98 3.03 3.81 8.77
N GLY A 99 3.80 4.02 7.71
CA GLY A 99 3.30 4.01 6.35
C GLY A 99 3.94 2.90 5.52
N VAL A 100 3.19 2.38 4.57
CA VAL A 100 3.62 1.33 3.66
C VAL A 100 3.46 1.80 2.23
N LEU A 101 4.53 1.69 1.45
CA LEU A 101 4.50 1.81 0.00
C LEU A 101 4.56 0.39 -0.58
N SER A 102 3.45 -0.05 -1.16
CA SER A 102 3.33 -1.34 -1.83
C SER A 102 3.81 -1.25 -3.27
N LEU A 103 4.67 -2.19 -3.64
CA LEU A 103 5.28 -2.31 -4.96
C LEU A 103 5.05 -3.72 -5.48
N ALA A 104 5.03 -3.91 -6.79
CA ALA A 104 4.99 -5.23 -7.42
C ALA A 104 6.30 -5.51 -8.15
N SER A 105 6.77 -6.76 -8.14
CA SER A 105 7.98 -7.13 -8.87
C SER A 105 7.77 -7.24 -10.38
N ASN A 106 6.52 -7.25 -10.86
CA ASN A 106 6.17 -7.42 -12.26
C ASN A 106 5.10 -6.42 -12.70
N TRP A 107 5.26 -5.85 -13.87
CA TRP A 107 4.28 -4.98 -14.52
C TRP A 107 3.24 -5.73 -15.35
N ASP A 108 3.49 -6.99 -15.74
CA ASP A 108 2.76 -7.75 -16.77
C ASP A 108 1.61 -8.63 -16.26
N ASN A 109 1.23 -8.49 -14.99
CA ASN A 109 0.12 -9.24 -14.41
C ASN A 109 -1.23 -8.55 -14.68
N PRO A 110 -2.15 -9.14 -15.49
CA PRO A 110 -3.44 -8.52 -15.80
C PRO A 110 -4.33 -8.24 -14.58
N LEU A 111 -4.25 -9.07 -13.51
CA LEU A 111 -5.02 -8.86 -12.30
C LEU A 111 -4.60 -7.59 -11.57
N MET A 112 -3.29 -7.29 -11.54
CA MET A 112 -2.79 -6.05 -10.96
C MET A 112 -3.31 -4.82 -11.68
N TRP A 113 -3.37 -4.85 -12.99
CA TRP A 113 -3.96 -3.79 -13.81
C TRP A 113 -5.46 -3.60 -13.58
N SER A 114 -6.17 -4.71 -13.36
CA SER A 114 -7.60 -4.67 -13.08
C SER A 114 -7.91 -4.09 -11.70
N HIS A 115 -7.13 -4.47 -10.69
CA HIS A 115 -7.38 -4.06 -9.30
C HIS A 115 -6.81 -2.68 -8.95
N TYR A 116 -5.62 -2.33 -9.47
CA TYR A 116 -4.86 -1.18 -8.99
C TYR A 116 -4.64 -0.08 -10.02
N ALA A 117 -5.03 -0.32 -11.29
CA ALA A 117 -4.86 0.63 -12.37
C ALA A 117 -6.18 0.96 -13.08
N ASP A 118 -7.23 1.20 -12.31
CA ASP A 118 -8.56 1.59 -12.82
C ASP A 118 -8.98 0.73 -14.04
N GLU A 119 -9.07 -0.59 -13.84
CA GLU A 119 -9.47 -1.54 -14.88
C GLU A 119 -8.65 -1.38 -16.18
N HIS A 120 -7.34 -1.26 -16.07
CA HIS A 120 -6.40 -1.01 -17.17
C HIS A 120 -6.42 0.41 -17.78
N ARG A 121 -7.12 1.40 -17.18
CA ARG A 121 -7.11 2.78 -17.64
C ARG A 121 -5.98 3.62 -17.09
N GLY A 122 -5.44 3.17 -15.93
CA GLY A 122 -4.37 3.86 -15.22
C GLY A 122 -2.97 3.59 -15.76
N ILE A 123 -1.98 3.88 -14.93
CA ILE A 123 -0.56 3.75 -15.23
C ILE A 123 0.13 2.84 -14.22
N CYS A 124 1.25 2.23 -14.62
CA CYS A 124 2.18 1.56 -13.72
C CYS A 124 3.53 2.27 -13.79
N ILE A 125 4.10 2.57 -12.64
CA ILE A 125 5.39 3.26 -12.52
C ILE A 125 6.46 2.23 -12.20
N GLU A 126 7.51 2.18 -13.02
CA GLU A 126 8.66 1.30 -12.81
C GLU A 126 9.78 2.08 -12.12
N TYR A 127 10.24 1.55 -10.98
CA TYR A 127 11.34 2.11 -10.21
C TYR A 127 12.59 1.22 -10.31
N GLU A 128 13.74 1.86 -10.24
CA GLU A 128 15.04 1.20 -10.06
C GLU A 128 15.32 1.07 -8.56
N THR A 129 15.68 -0.13 -8.12
CA THR A 129 15.84 -0.43 -6.69
C THR A 129 17.28 -0.70 -6.27
N ASP A 130 18.26 -0.61 -7.17
CA ASP A 130 19.65 -0.92 -6.90
C ASP A 130 20.32 0.11 -5.95
N ASP A 131 19.86 1.38 -6.01
CA ASP A 131 20.33 2.46 -5.14
C ASP A 131 19.12 3.09 -4.41
N HIS A 132 18.54 2.35 -3.46
CA HIS A 132 17.39 2.82 -2.69
C HIS A 132 17.80 3.38 -1.31
N ARG A 133 17.03 4.36 -0.84
CA ARG A 133 17.20 4.99 0.48
C ARG A 133 16.33 4.33 1.57
N CYS A 134 15.55 3.32 1.24
CA CYS A 134 14.63 2.67 2.16
C CYS A 134 15.32 1.56 2.96
N LYS A 135 15.34 1.69 4.29
CA LYS A 135 15.95 0.70 5.19
C LYS A 135 15.13 -0.58 5.31
N ASP A 136 13.80 -0.45 5.28
CA ASP A 136 12.85 -1.53 5.46
C ASP A 136 12.12 -1.83 4.14
N LEU A 137 12.90 -2.23 3.12
CA LEU A 137 12.41 -2.74 1.85
C LEU A 137 12.54 -4.26 1.84
N GLY A 138 11.46 -4.96 1.57
CA GLY A 138 11.47 -6.43 1.49
C GLY A 138 10.26 -7.03 0.80
N PRO A 139 10.38 -8.31 0.38
CA PRO A 139 9.27 -9.04 -0.22
C PRO A 139 8.24 -9.43 0.83
N VAL A 140 6.97 -9.45 0.45
CA VAL A 140 5.87 -9.97 1.26
C VAL A 140 5.97 -11.48 1.41
N ASN A 141 5.78 -11.96 2.64
CA ASN A 141 5.80 -13.38 2.98
C ASN A 141 4.39 -13.96 3.00
N TYR A 142 4.01 -14.66 1.93
CA TYR A 142 2.72 -15.34 1.79
C TYR A 142 2.64 -16.69 2.51
N ARG A 143 3.69 -17.10 3.23
CA ARG A 143 3.74 -18.32 4.03
C ARG A 143 3.77 -18.02 5.53
N SER A 144 3.89 -16.75 5.91
CA SER A 144 3.92 -16.33 7.30
C SER A 144 2.56 -16.53 7.95
N SER A 145 2.59 -16.84 9.23
CA SER A 145 1.38 -16.78 10.06
C SER A 145 0.96 -15.33 10.27
N ARG A 146 -0.34 -15.12 10.39
CA ARG A 146 -0.87 -13.81 10.79
C ARG A 146 -0.78 -13.58 12.32
N PHE A 147 -0.39 -14.61 13.10
CA PHE A 147 -0.38 -14.54 14.56
C PHE A 147 0.96 -14.08 15.12
N ILE A 148 0.93 -13.08 16.00
CA ILE A 148 2.07 -12.69 16.81
C ILE A 148 1.97 -13.42 18.16
N HIS A 149 2.99 -14.20 18.51
CA HIS A 149 3.00 -15.00 19.74
C HIS A 149 3.32 -14.15 20.98
N ILE A 150 2.64 -14.44 22.10
CA ILE A 150 2.93 -13.79 23.39
C ILE A 150 4.39 -14.00 23.80
N SER A 151 4.95 -15.18 23.56
CA SER A 151 6.35 -15.49 23.85
C SER A 151 7.32 -14.55 23.09
N ASP A 152 7.05 -14.21 21.82
CA ASP A 152 7.85 -13.27 21.05
C ASP A 152 7.71 -11.83 21.61
N LEU A 153 6.49 -11.42 21.99
CA LEU A 153 6.25 -10.12 22.63
C LEU A 153 6.99 -9.98 23.96
N GLN A 154 7.06 -11.05 24.76
CA GLN A 154 7.85 -11.06 26.00
C GLN A 154 9.35 -10.89 25.71
N GLN A 155 9.89 -11.58 24.70
CA GLN A 155 11.29 -11.41 24.32
C GLN A 155 11.58 -9.96 23.89
N TRP A 156 10.68 -9.35 23.13
CA TRP A 156 10.84 -7.96 22.70
C TRP A 156 10.68 -6.98 23.88
N LEU A 157 9.50 -6.97 24.53
CA LEU A 157 9.09 -5.89 25.44
C LEU A 157 9.69 -6.01 26.84
N MET A 158 9.97 -7.24 27.32
CA MET A 158 10.51 -7.50 28.65
C MET A 158 12.01 -7.76 28.64
N LYS A 159 12.52 -8.49 27.63
CA LYS A 159 13.94 -8.83 27.52
C LYS A 159 14.72 -7.97 26.52
N ARG A 160 14.04 -7.02 25.86
CA ARG A 160 14.64 -6.07 24.90
C ARG A 160 15.39 -6.75 23.75
N SER A 161 14.90 -7.90 23.28
CA SER A 161 15.49 -8.62 22.17
C SER A 161 15.19 -7.90 20.84
N SER A 162 16.21 -7.37 20.19
CA SER A 162 16.08 -6.76 18.85
C SER A 162 15.70 -7.77 17.77
N ALA A 163 16.09 -9.03 17.93
CA ALA A 163 15.69 -10.10 17.03
C ALA A 163 14.17 -10.38 17.12
N ALA A 164 13.60 -10.39 18.34
CA ALA A 164 12.17 -10.53 18.51
C ALA A 164 11.39 -9.31 18.01
N GLU A 165 11.90 -8.09 18.24
CA GLU A 165 11.35 -6.86 17.66
C GLU A 165 11.31 -6.94 16.15
N ARG A 166 12.41 -7.32 15.50
CA ARG A 166 12.48 -7.47 14.05
C ARG A 166 11.50 -8.52 13.53
N LYS A 167 11.41 -9.68 14.20
CA LYS A 167 10.46 -10.74 13.85
C LYS A 167 9.01 -10.24 13.89
N ILE A 168 8.62 -9.52 14.95
CA ILE A 168 7.28 -8.94 15.10
C ILE A 168 7.02 -7.90 14.03
N PHE A 169 7.99 -7.02 13.77
CA PHE A 169 7.90 -6.02 12.71
C PHE A 169 7.68 -6.67 11.33
N GLU A 170 8.46 -7.70 10.99
CA GLU A 170 8.32 -8.44 9.75
C GLU A 170 6.96 -9.15 9.66
N GLN A 171 6.49 -9.71 10.75
CA GLN A 171 5.19 -10.37 10.80
C GLN A 171 4.05 -9.36 10.68
N TYR A 172 4.18 -8.17 11.25
CA TYR A 172 3.19 -7.12 11.18
C TYR A 172 3.06 -6.55 9.76
N PHE A 173 4.18 -6.20 9.12
CA PHE A 173 4.18 -5.46 7.87
C PHE A 173 4.35 -6.32 6.61
N PHE A 174 4.91 -7.52 6.71
CA PHE A 174 5.25 -8.34 5.54
C PHE A 174 4.50 -9.69 5.46
N ALA A 175 3.68 -10.05 6.44
CA ALA A 175 2.82 -11.21 6.34
C ALA A 175 1.55 -10.86 5.54
N LYS A 176 1.19 -11.72 4.57
CA LYS A 176 -0.03 -11.54 3.76
C LYS A 176 -0.63 -12.88 3.39
N ALA A 177 -1.95 -12.91 3.23
CA ALA A 177 -2.68 -14.12 2.89
C ALA A 177 -2.20 -14.73 1.56
N PRO A 178 -2.09 -16.09 1.46
CA PRO A 178 -1.57 -16.76 0.27
C PRO A 178 -2.35 -16.48 -1.03
N GLN A 179 -3.62 -16.09 -0.91
CA GLN A 179 -4.50 -15.73 -2.04
C GLN A 179 -3.96 -14.55 -2.84
N TRP A 180 -3.20 -13.65 -2.19
CA TRP A 180 -2.61 -12.47 -2.79
C TRP A 180 -1.23 -12.72 -3.43
N ARG A 181 -0.74 -13.97 -3.46
CA ARG A 181 0.59 -14.30 -3.99
C ARG A 181 0.84 -13.86 -5.44
N TYR A 182 -0.21 -13.70 -6.22
CA TYR A 182 -0.10 -13.23 -7.61
C TYR A 182 0.40 -11.80 -7.73
N GLU A 183 0.32 -10.99 -6.65
CA GLU A 183 0.82 -9.61 -6.62
C GLU A 183 2.34 -9.56 -6.61
N ARG A 184 3.01 -10.59 -6.10
CA ARG A 184 4.48 -10.61 -5.93
C ARG A 184 4.97 -9.32 -5.28
N GLU A 185 4.29 -8.96 -4.21
CA GLU A 185 4.44 -7.66 -3.55
C GLU A 185 5.78 -7.53 -2.85
N TRP A 186 6.31 -6.32 -2.92
CA TRP A 186 7.38 -5.80 -2.10
C TRP A 186 6.86 -4.60 -1.33
N ARG A 187 7.37 -4.39 -0.14
CA ARG A 187 7.00 -3.25 0.69
C ARG A 187 8.20 -2.45 1.11
N ALA A 188 8.08 -1.12 0.97
CA ALA A 188 8.91 -0.19 1.69
C ALA A 188 8.11 0.33 2.87
N VAL A 189 8.66 0.22 4.09
CA VAL A 189 8.00 0.64 5.32
C VAL A 189 8.70 1.88 5.87
N SER A 190 7.92 2.93 6.15
CA SER A 190 8.38 4.17 6.78
C SER A 190 7.79 4.30 8.18
N GLN A 191 8.50 4.96 9.10
CA GLN A 191 8.00 5.26 10.45
C GLN A 191 6.88 6.32 10.46
N LYS A 192 6.62 6.94 9.30
CA LYS A 192 5.55 7.92 9.12
C LYS A 192 4.75 7.57 7.87
N SER A 193 3.44 7.69 7.97
CA SER A 193 2.52 7.63 6.84
C SER A 193 2.38 9.00 6.17
N GLY A 194 1.91 9.02 4.93
CA GLY A 194 1.68 10.23 4.17
C GLY A 194 2.66 10.40 3.00
N VAL A 195 2.77 11.63 2.53
CA VAL A 195 3.69 12.00 1.45
C VAL A 195 5.11 12.10 2.00
N ASP A 196 6.04 11.48 1.32
CA ASP A 196 7.47 11.52 1.66
C ASP A 196 8.30 11.47 0.37
N ASP A 197 9.58 11.79 0.49
CA ASP A 197 10.51 11.72 -0.62
C ASP A 197 10.54 10.32 -1.23
N ARG A 198 10.57 10.26 -2.56
CA ARG A 198 10.66 9.02 -3.30
C ARG A 198 12.00 8.33 -3.03
N PRO A 199 11.99 7.11 -2.44
CA PRO A 199 13.24 6.42 -2.09
C PRO A 199 13.90 5.72 -3.28
N PHE A 200 13.29 5.76 -4.48
CA PHE A 200 13.70 5.05 -5.68
C PHE A 200 13.85 5.99 -6.87
N ARG A 201 14.76 5.66 -7.80
CA ARG A 201 14.85 6.34 -9.08
C ARG A 201 13.71 5.88 -10.00
N LEU A 202 13.06 6.84 -10.66
CA LEU A 202 12.05 6.55 -11.67
C LEU A 202 12.74 6.07 -12.96
N ARG A 203 12.30 4.92 -13.49
CA ARG A 203 12.86 4.29 -14.69
C ARG A 203 11.92 4.34 -15.89
N ALA A 204 10.65 3.99 -15.68
CA ALA A 204 9.69 3.95 -16.77
C ALA A 204 8.26 4.21 -16.29
N VAL A 205 7.40 4.60 -17.22
CA VAL A 205 5.96 4.67 -17.06
C VAL A 205 5.29 3.77 -18.09
N HIS A 206 4.39 2.90 -17.61
CA HIS A 206 3.60 2.00 -18.44
C HIS A 206 2.16 2.48 -18.46
N PHE A 207 1.58 2.67 -19.64
CA PHE A 207 0.19 3.04 -19.84
C PHE A 207 -0.65 1.79 -20.08
N GLY A 208 -1.74 1.64 -19.35
CA GLY A 208 -2.63 0.49 -19.39
C GLY A 208 -3.28 0.28 -20.77
N LEU A 209 -3.88 -0.91 -20.95
CA LEU A 209 -4.52 -1.30 -22.23
C LEU A 209 -5.61 -0.31 -22.70
N ARG A 210 -6.27 0.33 -21.75
CA ARG A 210 -7.40 1.26 -21.96
C ARG A 210 -7.05 2.69 -21.53
N CYS A 211 -5.76 2.98 -21.36
CA CYS A 211 -5.33 4.32 -20.96
C CYS A 211 -5.70 5.33 -22.02
N ASP A 212 -6.32 6.43 -21.60
CA ASP A 212 -6.72 7.52 -22.48
C ASP A 212 -5.48 8.25 -23.02
N VAL A 213 -5.55 8.65 -24.29
CA VAL A 213 -4.47 9.40 -24.96
C VAL A 213 -4.19 10.72 -24.24
N ALA A 214 -5.20 11.37 -23.67
CA ALA A 214 -5.02 12.59 -22.89
C ALA A 214 -4.17 12.37 -21.63
N ILE A 215 -4.30 11.20 -20.96
CA ILE A 215 -3.45 10.82 -19.83
C ILE A 215 -2.02 10.57 -20.31
N VAL A 216 -1.86 9.81 -21.41
CA VAL A 216 -0.55 9.52 -22.00
C VAL A 216 0.22 10.80 -22.29
N THR A 217 -0.42 11.74 -22.98
CA THR A 217 0.20 13.03 -23.37
C THR A 217 0.48 13.93 -22.18
N THR A 218 -0.43 13.99 -21.19
CA THR A 218 -0.23 14.78 -19.97
C THR A 218 0.96 14.27 -19.20
N VAL A 219 1.06 12.94 -18.99
CA VAL A 219 2.18 12.34 -18.28
C VAL A 219 3.50 12.54 -19.03
N ALA A 220 3.52 12.35 -20.35
CA ALA A 220 4.72 12.59 -21.15
C ALA A 220 5.21 14.04 -21.05
N LYS A 221 4.29 15.01 -21.00
CA LYS A 221 4.62 16.44 -20.81
C LYS A 221 5.18 16.74 -19.41
N LEU A 222 4.64 16.13 -18.37
CA LEU A 222 5.16 16.32 -17.02
C LEU A 222 6.62 15.89 -16.87
N PHE A 223 7.10 14.98 -17.70
CA PHE A 223 8.47 14.49 -17.70
C PHE A 223 9.31 15.01 -18.90
N GLU A 224 8.92 16.13 -19.49
CA GLU A 224 9.60 16.68 -20.66
C GLU A 224 11.10 16.91 -20.44
N ASP A 225 11.46 17.40 -19.26
CA ASP A 225 12.85 17.66 -18.87
C ASP A 225 13.65 16.40 -18.51
N CYS A 226 12.99 15.25 -18.33
CA CYS A 226 13.61 13.99 -17.90
C CYS A 226 13.59 12.90 -18.98
N ARG A 227 13.26 13.23 -20.24
CA ARG A 227 12.95 12.27 -21.30
C ARG A 227 14.10 11.36 -21.69
N ASP A 228 15.32 11.83 -21.61
CA ASP A 228 16.50 11.03 -21.98
C ASP A 228 16.78 9.88 -20.99
N GLU A 229 16.23 9.97 -19.78
CA GLU A 229 16.40 9.00 -18.71
C GLU A 229 15.16 8.13 -18.46
N LEU A 230 13.96 8.62 -18.86
CA LEU A 230 12.68 7.99 -18.56
C LEU A 230 12.05 7.34 -19.80
N LYS A 231 11.72 6.06 -19.70
CA LYS A 231 11.07 5.33 -20.78
C LYS A 231 9.55 5.31 -20.63
N PHE A 232 8.85 5.37 -21.77
CA PHE A 232 7.40 5.25 -21.83
C PHE A 232 7.00 4.01 -22.59
N TYR A 233 6.02 3.26 -22.06
CA TYR A 233 5.52 2.03 -22.67
C TYR A 233 4.01 2.02 -22.76
N SER A 234 3.45 1.63 -23.91
CA SER A 234 2.06 1.21 -24.04
C SER A 234 1.93 -0.29 -23.79
N VAL A 235 1.07 -0.67 -22.87
CA VAL A 235 0.73 -2.07 -22.61
C VAL A 235 -0.28 -2.56 -23.65
N LYS A 236 -0.04 -3.74 -24.23
CA LYS A 236 -0.88 -4.38 -25.23
C LYS A 236 -1.17 -5.82 -24.85
N ALA A 237 -2.36 -6.31 -25.20
CA ALA A 237 -2.65 -7.74 -25.11
C ALA A 237 -1.83 -8.53 -26.14
N ARG A 238 -1.38 -9.72 -25.79
CA ARG A 238 -0.81 -10.67 -26.75
C ARG A 238 -1.94 -11.44 -27.44
N ALA A 239 -1.75 -11.77 -28.70
CA ALA A 239 -2.73 -12.54 -29.47
C ALA A 239 -2.77 -14.02 -29.11
N ASP A 240 -1.71 -14.52 -28.45
CA ASP A 240 -1.49 -15.93 -28.12
C ASP A 240 -1.88 -16.32 -26.69
N GLY A 241 -2.73 -15.55 -26.02
CA GLY A 241 -3.21 -15.85 -24.66
C GLY A 241 -3.51 -14.63 -23.79
N PHE A 242 -3.64 -14.89 -22.48
CA PHE A 242 -3.95 -13.87 -21.48
C PHE A 242 -2.70 -13.13 -20.97
N LYS A 243 -1.70 -12.92 -21.81
CA LYS A 243 -0.46 -12.24 -21.46
C LYS A 243 -0.43 -10.83 -21.98
N LEU A 244 0.31 -9.98 -21.27
CA LEU A 244 0.59 -8.61 -21.67
C LEU A 244 1.97 -8.53 -22.35
N ARG A 245 2.13 -7.57 -23.25
CA ARG A 245 3.40 -7.11 -23.81
C ARG A 245 3.47 -5.61 -23.72
N ARG A 246 4.66 -5.03 -23.69
CA ARG A 246 4.87 -3.59 -23.76
C ARG A 246 5.48 -3.19 -25.10
N VAL A 247 5.11 -2.02 -25.58
CA VAL A 247 5.66 -1.37 -26.77
C VAL A 247 6.22 -0.05 -26.32
N GLU A 248 7.49 0.21 -26.59
CA GLU A 248 8.13 1.48 -26.26
C GLU A 248 7.51 2.60 -27.10
N LEU A 249 7.25 3.72 -26.47
CA LEU A 249 6.69 4.92 -27.06
C LEU A 249 7.77 5.99 -27.11
N ASP A 250 7.83 6.74 -28.21
CA ASP A 250 8.67 7.92 -28.28
C ASP A 250 8.02 9.06 -27.49
N GLY A 251 8.67 9.46 -26.39
CA GLY A 251 8.17 10.51 -25.51
C GLY A 251 8.08 11.88 -26.19
N TRP A 252 8.95 12.16 -27.21
CA TRP A 252 8.92 13.38 -27.95
C TRP A 252 7.71 13.44 -28.92
N GLU A 253 7.45 12.33 -29.62
CA GLU A 253 6.26 12.24 -30.48
C GLU A 253 4.98 12.43 -29.67
N ILE A 254 4.85 11.75 -28.52
CA ILE A 254 3.66 11.86 -27.69
C ILE A 254 3.44 13.31 -27.23
N ALA A 255 4.47 13.96 -26.73
CA ALA A 255 4.34 15.33 -26.23
C ALA A 255 4.09 16.34 -27.34
N ALA A 256 4.62 16.11 -28.55
CA ALA A 256 4.39 16.97 -29.71
C ALA A 256 2.95 16.86 -30.26
N PHE A 257 2.36 15.65 -30.24
CA PHE A 257 1.02 15.40 -30.79
C PHE A 257 -0.13 15.63 -29.80
N GLY A 258 0.16 15.76 -28.50
CA GLY A 258 -0.86 15.63 -27.47
C GLY A 258 -1.63 16.87 -27.08
N VAL A 259 -1.31 18.06 -27.58
CA VAL A 259 -2.12 19.26 -27.34
C VAL A 259 -2.40 19.92 -28.72
N ARG A 260 -3.61 19.72 -29.19
CA ARG A 260 -4.12 20.54 -30.24
C ARG A 260 -4.37 21.95 -29.68
N ASP A 261 -3.80 22.95 -30.30
CA ASP A 261 -4.15 24.34 -30.04
C ASP A 261 -5.65 24.52 -30.30
N SER A 262 -6.32 25.37 -29.55
CA SER A 262 -7.74 25.71 -29.76
C SER A 262 -8.01 26.23 -31.18
N SER A 263 -7.01 26.83 -31.83
CA SER A 263 -7.04 27.24 -33.21
C SER A 263 -7.13 26.07 -34.21
N HIS A 264 -6.54 24.91 -33.90
CA HIS A 264 -6.69 23.70 -34.71
C HIS A 264 -8.08 23.06 -34.57
N PHE A 265 -8.69 23.12 -33.40
CA PHE A 265 -10.08 22.67 -33.23
C PHE A 265 -11.06 23.52 -34.05
N ALA A 266 -10.86 24.83 -34.09
CA ALA A 266 -11.68 25.74 -34.88
C ALA A 266 -11.50 25.50 -36.38
N ALA A 267 -10.28 25.22 -36.83
CA ALA A 267 -10.00 24.97 -38.26
C ALA A 267 -10.59 23.65 -38.76
N ASP A 268 -10.48 22.57 -38.00
CA ASP A 268 -10.97 21.24 -38.40
C ASP A 268 -12.51 21.13 -38.34
N GLU A 269 -13.17 21.77 -37.37
CA GLU A 269 -14.62 21.67 -37.18
C GLU A 269 -15.42 22.70 -38.00
N TRP A 270 -14.83 23.87 -38.28
CA TRP A 270 -15.49 24.99 -38.97
C TRP A 270 -14.92 25.27 -40.37
N GLY A 271 -13.94 24.50 -40.84
CA GLY A 271 -13.32 24.69 -42.14
C GLY A 271 -12.56 26.03 -42.26
N PHE A 272 -12.08 26.57 -41.14
CA PHE A 272 -11.30 27.80 -41.09
C PHE A 272 -9.82 27.48 -41.32
N ASP A 273 -9.24 27.92 -42.42
CA ASP A 273 -7.80 27.82 -42.67
C ASP A 273 -7.13 29.15 -42.27
N PRO A 274 -6.39 29.22 -41.16
CA PRO A 274 -5.74 30.44 -40.71
C PRO A 274 -4.58 30.90 -41.59
N LEU A 275 -4.17 30.10 -42.58
CA LEU A 275 -3.07 30.42 -43.48
C LEU A 275 -3.54 31.07 -44.82
N THR A 276 -4.85 31.20 -45.04
CA THR A 276 -5.34 31.96 -46.19
C THR A 276 -5.42 33.44 -45.84
N ALA A 277 -4.55 34.23 -46.43
CA ALA A 277 -4.31 35.65 -46.12
C ALA A 277 -5.51 36.60 -46.37
N ASP A 278 -6.68 36.11 -46.76
CA ASP A 278 -7.78 36.97 -47.20
C ASP A 278 -9.07 36.91 -46.36
N GLY A 279 -9.07 36.26 -45.21
CA GLY A 279 -10.17 36.40 -44.22
C GLY A 279 -11.59 36.09 -44.72
N GLN A 280 -11.76 35.38 -45.87
CA GLN A 280 -13.07 35.01 -46.37
C GLN A 280 -13.49 33.63 -45.88
N ILE A 281 -14.56 33.62 -45.13
CA ILE A 281 -15.27 32.39 -44.72
C ILE A 281 -15.81 31.73 -46.00
N SER A 282 -15.22 30.61 -46.43
CA SER A 282 -15.80 29.80 -47.49
C SER A 282 -17.02 29.06 -46.96
N GLY A 283 -18.20 29.66 -47.09
CA GLY A 283 -19.46 29.05 -46.72
C GLY A 283 -19.76 27.86 -47.62
N ARG A 284 -19.60 26.63 -47.09
CA ARG A 284 -20.30 25.47 -47.64
C ARG A 284 -21.77 25.56 -47.27
N LYS A 285 -22.63 25.79 -48.25
CA LYS A 285 -24.08 25.65 -48.15
C LYS A 285 -24.39 24.21 -47.75
N LEU A 286 -25.06 24.05 -46.60
CA LEU A 286 -25.77 22.83 -46.24
C LEU A 286 -26.91 22.64 -47.21
N GLY A 287 -26.87 21.53 -47.95
CA GLY A 287 -27.98 20.97 -48.71
C GLY A 287 -28.54 19.76 -47.98
#